data_b1cde42c69d5e623d1a03b6e3d1f3ccb
#
_entry.id   b1cde42c69d5e623d1a03b6e3d1f3ccb
#
_cell.length_a   1.000
_cell.length_b   1.000
_cell.length_c   1.000
_cell.angle_alpha   90.00
_cell.angle_beta   90.00
_cell.angle_gamma   90.00
#
_symmetry.space_group_name_H-M   'P 1'
#
loop_
_entity.id
_entity.type
_entity.pdbx_description
1 polymer ?
#
loop_
_entity_poly.entity_id
_entity_poly.type
_entity_poly.pdbx_seq_one_letter_code
_entity_poly.pdbx_strand_id
1 'polypeptide(L)'
;MQITSKFTIAVHIITCIEFFKNDYKITSSFLAGSIGANPVIVRNIMGDLKNAGIISISQGKSGIELARPIGKITFFDVYKAVDCVGNEGLFHFHENPNMKCPVGRNIHAVLGKRLEKIQDSMEKEMKKINMAMIVSDIETRTIK
;
A
#
# COMPACT_ATOMS: atom_id res chain seq x y z
N MET A 1 -0.56 -13.70 8.47
CA MET A 1 0.32 -12.62 8.01
C MET A 1 0.20 -12.48 6.50
N GLN A 2 -0.30 -11.37 6.04
CA GLN A 2 -0.35 -11.11 4.59
C GLN A 2 -0.33 -9.62 4.30
N ILE A 3 0.57 -9.22 3.44
CA ILE A 3 0.42 -7.97 2.73
C ILE A 3 -0.50 -8.30 1.57
N THR A 4 -1.74 -7.83 1.65
CA THR A 4 -2.77 -8.20 0.68
C THR A 4 -2.59 -7.47 -0.65
N SER A 5 -3.37 -7.88 -1.66
CA SER A 5 -3.41 -7.18 -2.95
C SER A 5 -3.88 -5.73 -2.83
N LYS A 6 -4.43 -5.32 -1.69
CA LYS A 6 -4.75 -3.91 -1.43
C LYS A 6 -3.55 -3.01 -1.65
N PHE A 7 -2.36 -3.44 -1.24
CA PHE A 7 -1.13 -2.66 -1.43
C PHE A 7 -0.83 -2.45 -2.92
N THR A 8 -0.80 -3.52 -3.70
CA THR A 8 -0.49 -3.41 -5.12
C THR A 8 -1.57 -2.68 -5.90
N ILE A 9 -2.84 -2.86 -5.54
CA ILE A 9 -3.94 -2.10 -6.12
C ILE A 9 -3.79 -0.61 -5.80
N ALA A 10 -3.44 -0.26 -4.56
CA ALA A 10 -3.22 1.14 -4.16
C ALA A 10 -2.07 1.78 -4.96
N VAL A 11 -0.97 1.06 -5.13
CA VAL A 11 0.16 1.51 -5.96
C VAL A 11 -0.30 1.72 -7.40
N HIS A 12 -1.09 0.82 -7.94
CA HIS A 12 -1.64 0.93 -9.30
C HIS A 12 -2.52 2.17 -9.45
N ILE A 13 -3.40 2.43 -8.46
CA ILE A 13 -4.28 3.61 -8.45
C ILE A 13 -3.44 4.90 -8.53
N ILE A 14 -2.46 5.04 -7.65
CA ILE A 14 -1.61 6.23 -7.59
C ILE A 14 -0.84 6.42 -8.90
N THR A 15 -0.33 5.33 -9.46
CA THR A 15 0.41 5.34 -10.73
C THR A 15 -0.49 5.83 -11.88
N CYS A 16 -1.72 5.32 -11.97
CA CYS A 16 -2.68 5.76 -12.98
C CYS A 16 -3.01 7.25 -12.87
N ILE A 17 -3.22 7.73 -11.64
CA ILE A 17 -3.57 9.13 -11.42
C ILE A 17 -2.46 10.04 -11.95
N GLU A 18 -1.22 9.74 -11.65
CA GLU A 18 -0.10 10.56 -12.12
C GLU A 18 0.16 10.40 -13.61
N PHE A 19 0.14 9.17 -14.10
CA PHE A 19 0.48 8.87 -15.50
C PHE A 19 -0.52 9.50 -16.49
N PHE A 20 -1.81 9.45 -16.16
CA PHE A 20 -2.88 9.88 -17.06
C PHE A 20 -3.49 11.25 -16.71
N LYS A 21 -2.95 11.98 -15.75
CA LYS A 21 -3.55 13.22 -15.24
C LYS A 21 -3.80 14.28 -16.30
N ASN A 22 -2.99 14.33 -17.34
CA ASN A 22 -3.11 15.31 -18.42
C ASN A 22 -3.94 14.81 -19.60
N ASP A 23 -4.24 13.52 -19.65
CA ASP A 23 -4.89 12.90 -20.81
C ASP A 23 -6.35 12.58 -20.57
N TYR A 24 -6.70 12.23 -19.32
CA TYR A 24 -8.03 11.74 -18.99
C TYR A 24 -8.48 12.29 -17.64
N LYS A 25 -9.81 12.40 -17.48
CA LYS A 25 -10.41 12.56 -16.17
C LYS A 25 -10.36 11.21 -15.46
N ILE A 26 -9.70 11.14 -14.33
CA ILE A 26 -9.57 9.89 -13.59
C ILE A 26 -10.81 9.63 -12.76
N THR A 27 -11.45 8.50 -12.99
CA THR A 27 -12.66 8.07 -12.29
C THR A 27 -12.43 6.67 -11.69
N SER A 28 -13.29 6.26 -10.75
CA SER A 28 -13.21 4.91 -10.19
C SER A 28 -13.42 3.84 -11.26
N SER A 29 -14.27 4.11 -12.26
CA SER A 29 -14.50 3.18 -13.37
C SER A 29 -13.25 3.05 -14.25
N PHE A 30 -12.58 4.16 -14.53
CA PHE A 30 -11.32 4.14 -15.27
C PHE A 30 -10.27 3.31 -14.54
N LEU A 31 -10.14 3.53 -13.25
CA LEU A 31 -9.17 2.81 -12.41
C LEU A 31 -9.50 1.32 -12.35
N ALA A 32 -10.75 0.97 -12.13
CA ALA A 32 -11.18 -0.43 -12.09
C ALA A 32 -10.89 -1.15 -13.42
N GLY A 33 -11.07 -0.45 -14.53
CA GLY A 33 -10.76 -0.98 -15.86
C GLY A 33 -9.27 -1.25 -16.05
N SER A 34 -8.42 -0.30 -15.62
CA SER A 34 -6.97 -0.46 -15.71
C SER A 34 -6.46 -1.59 -14.80
N ILE A 35 -7.00 -1.64 -13.58
CA ILE A 35 -6.54 -2.60 -12.57
C ILE A 35 -7.07 -4.01 -12.84
N GLY A 36 -8.25 -4.11 -13.45
CA GLY A 36 -8.91 -5.39 -13.63
C GLY A 36 -9.51 -5.93 -12.35
N ALA A 37 -9.91 -5.03 -11.44
CA ALA A 37 -10.49 -5.38 -10.15
C ALA A 37 -11.93 -4.91 -10.04
N ASN A 38 -12.63 -5.47 -9.07
CA ASN A 38 -14.02 -5.08 -8.76
C ASN A 38 -14.06 -3.59 -8.37
N PRO A 39 -14.96 -2.78 -8.98
CA PRO A 39 -15.07 -1.36 -8.66
C PRO A 39 -15.32 -1.05 -7.18
N VAL A 40 -16.00 -1.93 -6.46
CA VAL A 40 -16.26 -1.74 -5.02
C VAL A 40 -14.93 -1.80 -4.24
N ILE A 41 -14.08 -2.77 -4.56
CA ILE A 41 -12.75 -2.90 -3.93
C ILE A 41 -11.90 -1.67 -4.23
N VAL A 42 -11.92 -1.21 -5.49
CA VAL A 42 -11.18 -0.01 -5.91
C VAL A 42 -11.64 1.22 -5.12
N ARG A 43 -12.97 1.41 -5.01
CA ARG A 43 -13.52 2.55 -4.24
C ARG A 43 -13.16 2.47 -2.76
N ASN A 44 -13.14 1.28 -2.17
CA ASN A 44 -12.76 1.12 -0.77
C ASN A 44 -11.30 1.52 -0.54
N ILE A 45 -10.41 1.10 -1.44
CA ILE A 45 -9.00 1.46 -1.37
C ILE A 45 -8.80 2.95 -1.61
N MET A 46 -9.56 3.54 -2.54
CA MET A 46 -9.56 4.99 -2.76
C MET A 46 -9.92 5.73 -1.46
N GLY A 47 -10.91 5.23 -0.73
CA GLY A 47 -11.30 5.78 0.57
C GLY A 47 -10.14 5.77 1.56
N ASP A 48 -9.41 4.66 1.63
CA ASP A 48 -8.24 4.54 2.49
C ASP A 48 -7.15 5.56 2.10
N LEU A 49 -6.88 5.70 0.81
CA LEU A 49 -5.89 6.64 0.30
C LEU A 49 -6.31 8.10 0.54
N LYS A 50 -7.59 8.40 0.39
CA LYS A 50 -8.14 9.74 0.69
C LYS A 50 -7.98 10.06 2.17
N ASN A 51 -8.34 9.14 3.04
CA ASN A 51 -8.25 9.33 4.48
C ASN A 51 -6.80 9.53 4.95
N ALA A 52 -5.85 8.95 4.24
CA ALA A 52 -4.42 9.12 4.52
C ALA A 52 -3.83 10.40 3.92
N GLY A 53 -4.63 11.18 3.18
CA GLY A 53 -4.16 12.42 2.57
C GLY A 53 -3.29 12.21 1.34
N ILE A 54 -3.37 11.05 0.70
CA ILE A 54 -2.59 10.73 -0.51
C ILE A 54 -3.30 11.16 -1.78
N ILE A 55 -4.62 10.99 -1.83
CA ILE A 55 -5.44 11.42 -2.96
C ILE A 55 -6.55 12.36 -2.50
N SER A 56 -7.10 13.13 -3.43
CA SER A 56 -8.31 13.91 -3.25
C SER A 56 -9.32 13.51 -4.31
N ILE A 57 -10.60 13.52 -3.94
CA ILE A 57 -11.70 13.15 -4.83
C ILE A 57 -12.61 14.36 -4.99
N SER A 58 -12.74 14.82 -6.23
CA SER A 58 -13.59 15.93 -6.58
C SER A 58 -14.72 15.43 -7.48
N GLN A 59 -15.93 15.95 -7.26
CA GLN A 59 -17.07 15.66 -8.14
C GLN A 59 -17.08 16.56 -9.37
N GLY A 60 -16.12 17.50 -9.47
CA GLY A 60 -16.00 18.42 -10.59
C GLY A 60 -15.23 17.84 -11.77
N LYS A 61 -14.68 18.75 -12.59
CA LYS A 61 -13.99 18.41 -13.84
C LYS A 61 -12.71 17.61 -13.64
N SER A 62 -12.02 17.78 -12.50
CA SER A 62 -10.71 17.18 -12.27
C SER A 62 -10.78 15.71 -11.84
N GLY A 63 -11.91 15.26 -11.25
CA GLY A 63 -12.05 13.89 -10.80
C GLY A 63 -11.14 13.56 -9.62
N ILE A 64 -10.35 12.50 -9.75
CA ILE A 64 -9.44 12.02 -8.71
C ILE A 64 -8.03 12.56 -8.99
N GLU A 65 -7.42 13.16 -7.99
CA GLU A 65 -6.08 13.76 -8.10
C GLU A 65 -5.21 13.35 -6.90
N LEU A 66 -3.91 13.50 -7.06
CA LEU A 66 -2.99 13.34 -5.94
C LEU A 66 -3.11 14.56 -5.02
N ALA A 67 -3.13 14.32 -3.70
CA ALA A 67 -3.19 15.38 -2.69
C ALA A 67 -1.81 15.90 -2.33
N ARG A 68 -0.74 15.24 -2.78
CA ARG A 68 0.66 15.67 -2.57
C ARG A 68 1.52 15.22 -3.75
N PRO A 69 2.70 15.83 -3.91
CA PRO A 69 3.59 15.50 -5.03
C PRO A 69 3.95 14.02 -5.06
N ILE A 70 4.02 13.45 -6.25
CA ILE A 70 4.30 12.02 -6.45
C ILE A 70 5.60 11.57 -5.77
N GLY A 71 6.62 12.40 -5.78
CA GLY A 71 7.91 12.09 -5.14
C GLY A 71 7.87 12.11 -3.61
N LYS A 72 6.78 12.62 -3.03
CA LYS A 72 6.56 12.67 -1.58
C LYS A 72 5.67 11.54 -1.07
N ILE A 73 5.30 10.61 -1.93
CA ILE A 73 4.50 9.44 -1.58
C ILE A 73 5.41 8.23 -1.66
N THR A 74 5.72 7.64 -0.51
CA THR A 74 6.58 6.44 -0.43
C THR A 74 5.74 5.18 -0.36
N PHE A 75 6.38 4.03 -0.62
CA PHE A 75 5.74 2.74 -0.42
C PHE A 75 5.29 2.57 1.04
N PHE A 76 6.06 3.12 1.98
CA PHE A 76 5.68 3.09 3.39
C PHE A 76 4.37 3.85 3.64
N ASP A 77 4.21 5.02 3.00
CA ASP A 77 2.97 5.81 3.11
C ASP A 77 1.77 5.02 2.60
N VAL A 78 1.92 4.34 1.47
CA VAL A 78 0.86 3.50 0.88
C VAL A 78 0.55 2.30 1.77
N TYR A 79 1.57 1.65 2.25
CA TYR A 79 1.47 0.51 3.17
C TYR A 79 0.67 0.87 4.43
N LYS A 80 0.95 2.03 5.01
CA LYS A 80 0.22 2.52 6.19
C LYS A 80 -1.22 2.90 5.85
N ALA A 81 -1.42 3.52 4.68
CA ALA A 81 -2.73 3.99 4.25
C ALA A 81 -3.75 2.87 4.11
N VAL A 82 -3.36 1.74 3.55
CA VAL A 82 -4.27 0.61 3.30
C VAL A 82 -4.28 -0.40 4.44
N ASP A 83 -3.54 -0.12 5.51
CA ASP A 83 -3.52 -0.94 6.73
C ASP A 83 -3.33 -2.43 6.44
N CYS A 84 -2.34 -2.74 5.63
CA CYS A 84 -2.07 -4.12 5.18
C CYS A 84 -1.76 -5.08 6.33
N VAL A 85 -1.27 -4.57 7.46
CA VAL A 85 -0.68 -5.37 8.52
C VAL A 85 -1.50 -5.32 9.81
N GLY A 86 -2.29 -4.27 10.00
CA GLY A 86 -3.07 -4.08 11.23
C GLY A 86 -2.19 -3.76 12.44
N ASN A 87 -2.80 -3.82 13.61
CA ASN A 87 -2.14 -3.48 14.87
C ASN A 87 -1.20 -4.58 15.37
N GLU A 88 -1.37 -5.79 14.89
CA GLU A 88 -0.60 -6.97 15.36
C GLU A 88 0.75 -7.12 14.67
N GLY A 89 1.03 -6.28 13.69
CA GLY A 89 2.27 -6.35 12.94
C GLY A 89 2.20 -7.33 11.78
N LEU A 90 3.34 -7.52 11.12
CA LEU A 90 3.46 -8.35 9.93
C LEU A 90 3.30 -9.85 10.22
N PHE A 91 3.78 -10.27 11.39
CA PHE A 91 3.78 -11.66 11.79
C PHE A 91 2.78 -11.89 12.92
N HIS A 92 1.97 -12.94 12.78
CA HIS A 92 1.05 -13.36 13.81
C HIS A 92 1.66 -14.54 14.57
N PHE A 93 1.53 -14.51 15.89
CA PHE A 93 1.99 -15.60 16.72
C PHE A 93 0.86 -16.62 16.90
N HIS A 94 1.21 -17.89 16.89
CA HIS A 94 0.28 -18.94 17.30
C HIS A 94 -0.06 -18.77 18.78
N GLU A 95 -1.30 -19.09 19.13
CA GLU A 95 -1.82 -18.89 20.46
C GLU A 95 -1.58 -20.12 21.36
N ASN A 96 -1.49 -19.86 22.65
CA ASN A 96 -1.49 -20.90 23.69
C ASN A 96 -0.40 -21.97 23.55
N PRO A 97 0.88 -21.59 23.37
CA PRO A 97 1.94 -22.60 23.45
C PRO A 97 1.99 -23.22 24.84
N ASN A 98 2.39 -24.47 24.93
CA ASN A 98 2.45 -25.19 26.18
C ASN A 98 3.51 -24.57 27.11
N MET A 99 3.05 -23.92 28.18
CA MET A 99 3.93 -23.22 29.13
C MET A 99 4.79 -24.18 29.98
N LYS A 100 4.44 -25.46 30.02
CA LYS A 100 5.25 -26.46 30.69
C LYS A 100 6.43 -26.96 29.84
N CYS A 101 6.33 -26.73 28.53
CA CYS A 101 7.43 -27.05 27.61
C CYS A 101 8.41 -25.88 27.58
N PRO A 102 9.73 -26.13 27.77
CA PRO A 102 10.72 -25.05 27.70
C PRO A 102 10.70 -24.27 26.38
N VAL A 103 10.44 -24.94 25.25
CA VAL A 103 10.29 -24.29 23.95
C VAL A 103 9.02 -23.46 23.90
N GLY A 104 7.88 -24.06 24.25
CA GLY A 104 6.58 -23.38 24.23
C GLY A 104 6.57 -22.15 25.13
N ARG A 105 7.20 -22.23 26.29
CA ARG A 105 7.27 -21.13 27.26
C ARG A 105 8.08 -19.94 26.73
N ASN A 106 9.10 -20.20 25.89
CA ASN A 106 10.04 -19.17 25.46
C ASN A 106 9.92 -18.76 24.00
N ILE A 107 9.13 -19.47 23.19
CA ILE A 107 9.12 -19.26 21.72
C ILE A 107 8.72 -17.85 21.33
N HIS A 108 7.70 -17.27 21.95
CA HIS A 108 7.24 -15.92 21.60
C HIS A 108 8.31 -14.86 21.92
N ALA A 109 8.96 -14.98 23.08
CA ALA A 109 10.01 -14.04 23.46
C ALA A 109 11.23 -14.15 22.52
N VAL A 110 11.59 -15.35 22.13
CA VAL A 110 12.74 -15.59 21.24
C VAL A 110 12.47 -15.09 19.83
N LEU A 111 11.28 -15.37 19.29
CA LEU A 111 10.91 -14.95 17.94
C LEU A 111 10.60 -13.46 17.85
N GLY A 112 9.98 -12.89 18.88
CA GLY A 112 9.45 -11.53 18.84
C GLY A 112 10.46 -10.49 18.37
N LYS A 113 11.63 -10.47 18.99
CA LYS A 113 12.69 -9.50 18.64
C LYS A 113 13.21 -9.68 17.22
N ARG A 114 13.33 -10.92 16.76
CA ARG A 114 13.83 -11.20 15.41
C ARG A 114 12.83 -10.81 14.34
N LEU A 115 11.56 -11.12 14.57
CA LEU A 115 10.47 -10.80 13.65
C LEU A 115 10.23 -9.28 13.59
N GLU A 116 10.34 -8.61 14.74
CA GLU A 116 10.25 -7.15 14.79
C GLU A 116 11.36 -6.49 13.96
N LYS A 117 12.58 -7.02 14.05
CA LYS A 117 13.71 -6.51 13.27
C LYS A 117 13.48 -6.71 11.77
N ILE A 118 12.91 -7.83 11.36
CA ILE A 118 12.57 -8.10 9.96
C ILE A 118 11.54 -7.09 9.48
N GLN A 119 10.48 -6.85 10.25
CA GLN A 119 9.47 -5.87 9.91
C GLN A 119 10.07 -4.47 9.79
N ASP A 120 10.90 -4.06 10.75
CA ASP A 120 11.56 -2.76 10.72
C ASP A 120 12.43 -2.59 9.46
N SER A 121 13.15 -3.64 9.08
CA SER A 121 13.99 -3.63 7.87
C SER A 121 13.15 -3.47 6.61
N MET A 122 12.01 -4.16 6.54
CA MET A 122 11.06 -4.04 5.44
C MET A 122 10.53 -2.61 5.35
N GLU A 123 10.10 -2.04 6.48
CA GLU A 123 9.53 -0.69 6.51
C GLU A 123 10.58 0.36 6.13
N LYS A 124 11.83 0.18 6.53
CA LYS A 124 12.93 1.07 6.13
C LYS A 124 13.14 1.04 4.62
N GLU A 125 13.08 -0.14 4.01
CA GLU A 125 13.22 -0.26 2.56
C GLU A 125 12.05 0.40 1.85
N MET A 126 10.82 0.23 2.35
CA MET A 126 9.64 0.88 1.81
C MET A 126 9.74 2.41 1.83
N LYS A 127 10.38 2.98 2.85
CA LYS A 127 10.58 4.44 2.95
C LYS A 127 11.54 4.98 1.89
N LYS A 128 12.37 4.14 1.31
CA LYS A 128 13.34 4.53 0.27
C LYS A 128 12.73 4.53 -1.14
N ILE A 129 11.60 3.86 -1.33
CA ILE A 129 10.95 3.75 -2.63
C ILE A 129 9.77 4.71 -2.66
N ASN A 130 9.81 5.68 -3.57
CA ASN A 130 8.71 6.62 -3.76
C ASN A 130 7.96 6.33 -5.05
N MET A 131 6.76 6.89 -5.16
CA MET A 131 5.90 6.62 -6.31
C MET A 131 6.40 7.26 -7.61
N ALA A 132 7.24 8.28 -7.53
CA ALA A 132 7.84 8.86 -8.73
C ALA A 132 8.73 7.85 -9.45
N MET A 133 9.41 6.99 -8.70
CA MET A 133 10.24 5.91 -9.26
C MET A 133 9.40 4.93 -10.07
N ILE A 134 8.21 4.60 -9.55
CA ILE A 134 7.31 3.65 -10.21
C ILE A 134 6.76 4.24 -11.51
N VAL A 135 6.31 5.49 -11.47
CA VAL A 135 5.81 6.19 -12.65
C VAL A 135 6.91 6.29 -13.71
N SER A 136 8.13 6.66 -13.30
CA SER A 136 9.28 6.76 -14.19
C SER A 136 9.58 5.42 -14.87
N ASP A 137 9.53 4.33 -14.13
CA ASP A 137 9.75 2.98 -14.68
C ASP A 137 8.68 2.62 -15.71
N ILE A 138 7.42 2.96 -15.47
CA ILE A 138 6.32 2.73 -16.39
C ILE A 138 6.52 3.56 -17.66
N GLU A 139 6.87 4.84 -17.51
CA GLU A 139 7.13 5.73 -18.66
C GLU A 139 8.25 5.18 -19.54
N THR A 140 9.33 4.73 -18.93
CA THR A 140 10.47 4.17 -19.65
C THR A 140 10.07 2.95 -20.48
N ARG A 141 9.21 2.09 -19.94
CA ARG A 141 8.73 0.89 -20.64
C ARG A 141 7.74 1.22 -21.74
N THR A 142 7.04 2.34 -21.63
CA THR A 142 5.99 2.74 -22.59
C THR A 142 6.59 3.39 -23.85
N ILE A 143 7.77 3.98 -23.75
CA ILE A 143 8.44 4.67 -24.86
C ILE A 143 8.90 3.71 -25.99
N LYS A 144 8.95 2.44 -25.75
CA LYS A 144 9.42 1.45 -26.76
C LYS A 144 8.40 1.25 -27.85
#